data_4e87b3788106e4bb70b763fb38e07f02
#
_entry.id   4e87b3788106e4bb70b763fb38e07f02
#
_cell.length_a   1.000
_cell.length_b   1.000
_cell.length_c   1.000
_cell.angle_alpha   90.00
_cell.angle_beta   90.00
_cell.angle_gamma   90.00
#
_symmetry.space_group_name_H-M   'P 1'
#
loop_
_entity.id
_entity.type
_entity.pdbx_description
1 polymer ?
#
loop_
_entity_poly.entity_id
_entity_poly.type
_entity_poly.pdbx_seq_one_letter_code
_entity_poly.pdbx_strand_id
1 'polypeptide(L)'
;MKILITDSERGAFLWKDGEALRPLPCPAECPYCPAASRERLFLCCRKNRDCCCLSRRTLQAERVFPAPPALAAACPSPCGKYLYLLSTEADAVQTVSLETGELCYAAPAGVFPRSMKLHPSGRLLLCAGGAVNEACLLNAPGLTLRHVFYPKSPCFGADFWREGVVLLCAVEGENLQTAVCLGRPGRPRTREIQRLPGQPGALCVCPDGGSALLSTPDGLMKLSLPGGELEWNLPEWALCMGLCCQGGMALVSDALCGRVCLLNLRRPWENRILFQGTDAQACFLPEEHNSSPSGANS
;
A
#
# COMPACT_ATOMS: atom_id res chain seq x y z
N MET A 1 11.07 -13.87 -7.36
CA MET A 1 10.42 -12.69 -6.74
C MET A 1 11.37 -11.50 -6.78
N LYS A 2 10.86 -10.26 -7.01
CA LYS A 2 11.67 -9.01 -6.98
C LYS A 2 10.96 -8.01 -6.07
N ILE A 3 11.73 -7.24 -5.30
CA ILE A 3 11.23 -6.29 -4.31
C ILE A 3 11.99 -4.97 -4.45
N LEU A 4 11.26 -3.86 -4.46
CA LEU A 4 11.79 -2.51 -4.37
C LEU A 4 11.77 -2.07 -2.90
N ILE A 5 12.89 -1.62 -2.39
CA ILE A 5 13.07 -1.13 -1.02
C ILE A 5 13.54 0.32 -1.11
N THR A 6 12.99 1.18 -0.29
CA THR A 6 13.44 2.57 -0.10
C THR A 6 13.77 2.81 1.36
N ASP A 7 14.80 3.63 1.58
CA ASP A 7 15.20 4.09 2.90
C ASP A 7 15.58 5.57 2.79
N SER A 8 15.08 6.39 3.69
CA SER A 8 15.22 7.85 3.60
C SER A 8 16.67 8.35 3.68
N GLU A 9 17.57 7.59 4.28
CA GLU A 9 18.99 7.95 4.43
C GLU A 9 19.89 7.20 3.44
N ARG A 10 19.56 5.95 3.16
CA ARG A 10 20.42 5.05 2.37
C ARG A 10 20.04 4.96 0.89
N GLY A 11 18.87 5.47 0.51
CA GLY A 11 18.42 5.50 -0.88
C GLY A 11 17.49 4.37 -1.27
N ALA A 12 17.50 3.97 -2.53
CA ALA A 12 16.64 2.93 -3.07
C ALA A 12 17.41 1.69 -3.49
N PHE A 13 16.81 0.52 -3.31
CA PHE A 13 17.43 -0.78 -3.55
C PHE A 13 16.47 -1.73 -4.26
N LEU A 14 17.04 -2.59 -5.08
CA LEU A 14 16.35 -3.73 -5.68
C LEU A 14 16.87 -5.01 -5.03
N TRP A 15 15.95 -5.80 -4.49
CA TRP A 15 16.24 -7.14 -4.03
C TRP A 15 15.62 -8.16 -4.99
N LYS A 16 16.35 -9.22 -5.27
CA LYS A 16 15.87 -10.37 -6.04
C LYS A 16 16.25 -11.64 -5.28
N ASP A 17 15.34 -12.61 -5.27
CA ASP A 17 15.54 -13.86 -4.57
C ASP A 17 16.82 -14.56 -5.05
N GLY A 18 17.68 -14.99 -4.08
CA GLY A 18 18.98 -15.58 -4.34
C GLY A 18 20.10 -14.60 -4.73
N GLU A 19 19.81 -13.29 -4.85
CA GLU A 19 20.82 -12.27 -5.19
C GLU A 19 21.08 -11.32 -4.01
N ALA A 20 22.24 -10.65 -4.06
CA ALA A 20 22.57 -9.58 -3.13
C ALA A 20 21.69 -8.35 -3.41
N LEU A 21 21.47 -7.55 -2.37
CA LEU A 21 20.76 -6.27 -2.46
C LEU A 21 21.54 -5.31 -3.38
N ARG A 22 20.86 -4.81 -4.43
CA ARG A 22 21.46 -3.92 -5.42
C ARG A 22 20.98 -2.49 -5.23
N PRO A 23 21.87 -1.49 -5.00
CA PRO A 23 21.49 -0.10 -4.98
C PRO A 23 21.00 0.36 -6.36
N LEU A 24 19.98 1.22 -6.38
CA LEU A 24 19.47 1.84 -7.59
C LEU A 24 20.09 3.23 -7.77
N PRO A 25 20.45 3.62 -9.00
CA PRO A 25 20.88 4.98 -9.32
C PRO A 25 19.67 5.92 -9.24
N CYS A 26 19.31 6.31 -8.02
CA CYS A 26 18.16 7.17 -7.81
C CYS A 26 18.60 8.62 -7.60
N PRO A 27 18.13 9.58 -8.41
CA PRO A 27 18.41 11.00 -8.19
C PRO A 27 17.58 11.59 -7.04
N ALA A 28 16.62 10.83 -6.48
CA ALA A 28 15.78 11.30 -5.41
C ALA A 28 16.53 11.27 -4.07
N GLU A 29 16.60 12.43 -3.41
CA GLU A 29 17.06 12.52 -2.03
C GLU A 29 15.93 12.10 -1.07
N CYS A 30 16.24 11.27 -0.06
CA CYS A 30 15.26 10.74 0.90
C CYS A 30 14.08 10.00 0.22
N PRO A 31 14.32 8.94 -0.57
CA PRO A 31 13.24 8.23 -1.25
C PRO A 31 12.35 7.50 -0.24
N TYR A 32 11.05 7.61 -0.44
CA TYR A 32 10.02 6.93 0.33
C TYR A 32 8.84 6.57 -0.57
N CYS A 33 7.83 5.87 -0.01
CA CYS A 33 6.61 5.50 -0.72
C CYS A 33 6.88 4.78 -2.05
N PRO A 34 7.60 3.64 -2.02
CA PRO A 34 7.93 2.90 -3.23
C PRO A 34 6.67 2.34 -3.88
N ALA A 35 6.57 2.47 -5.20
CA ALA A 35 5.52 1.85 -5.98
C ALA A 35 6.09 1.27 -7.28
N ALA A 36 5.43 0.26 -7.84
CA ALA A 36 5.91 -0.38 -9.05
C ALA A 36 4.76 -0.80 -9.97
N SER A 37 4.96 -0.59 -11.26
CA SER A 37 4.18 -1.17 -12.34
C SER A 37 4.97 -2.28 -13.06
N ARG A 38 4.43 -2.84 -14.11
CA ARG A 38 5.14 -3.83 -14.93
C ARG A 38 6.41 -3.26 -15.56
N GLU A 39 6.40 -2.00 -15.97
CA GLU A 39 7.46 -1.36 -16.74
C GLU A 39 8.26 -0.34 -15.96
N ARG A 40 7.71 0.21 -14.87
CA ARG A 40 8.26 1.36 -14.17
C ARG A 40 8.33 1.16 -12.66
N LEU A 41 9.33 1.81 -12.05
CA LEU A 41 9.47 1.98 -10.61
C LEU A 41 9.21 3.45 -10.29
N PHE A 42 8.56 3.70 -9.15
CA PHE A 42 8.26 5.05 -8.69
C PHE A 42 8.86 5.24 -7.31
N LEU A 43 9.63 6.31 -7.16
CA LEU A 43 10.33 6.70 -5.95
C LEU A 43 9.95 8.14 -5.65
N CYS A 44 9.16 8.35 -4.62
CA CYS A 44 8.80 9.70 -4.20
C CYS A 44 9.89 10.25 -3.29
N CYS A 45 10.23 11.53 -3.46
CA CYS A 45 11.24 12.22 -2.68
C CYS A 45 10.59 13.13 -1.64
N ARG A 46 10.93 12.92 -0.37
CA ARG A 46 10.36 13.70 0.73
C ARG A 46 10.89 15.13 0.72
N LYS A 47 12.16 15.32 0.39
CA LYS A 47 12.85 16.62 0.46
C LYS A 47 12.43 17.54 -0.67
N ASN A 48 12.44 17.08 -1.91
CA ASN A 48 12.17 17.90 -3.10
C ASN A 48 10.70 17.90 -3.50
N ARG A 49 9.87 17.06 -2.86
CA ARG A 49 8.47 16.84 -3.24
C ARG A 49 8.32 16.42 -4.71
N ASP A 50 9.20 15.53 -5.14
CA ASP A 50 9.22 14.98 -6.48
C ASP A 50 8.90 13.49 -6.47
N CYS A 51 8.40 13.00 -7.59
CA CYS A 51 8.30 11.58 -7.86
C CYS A 51 9.19 11.24 -9.07
N CYS A 52 10.19 10.41 -8.83
CA CYS A 52 11.07 9.90 -9.87
C CYS A 52 10.50 8.61 -10.47
N CYS A 53 10.32 8.59 -11.77
CA CYS A 53 9.91 7.43 -12.55
C CYS A 53 11.14 6.81 -13.22
N LEU A 54 11.45 5.57 -12.89
CA LEU A 54 12.54 4.82 -13.48
C LEU A 54 12.00 3.72 -14.40
N SER A 55 12.67 3.50 -15.51
CA SER A 55 12.46 2.29 -16.31
C SER A 55 12.85 1.06 -15.51
N ARG A 56 11.96 0.08 -15.42
CA ARG A 56 12.27 -1.18 -14.73
C ARG A 56 13.31 -2.01 -15.47
N ARG A 57 13.41 -1.86 -16.81
CA ARG A 57 14.34 -2.60 -17.64
C ARG A 57 15.75 -2.04 -17.56
N THR A 58 15.90 -0.72 -17.69
CA THR A 58 17.21 -0.05 -17.75
C THR A 58 17.66 0.51 -16.41
N LEU A 59 16.72 0.70 -15.47
CA LEU A 59 16.89 1.37 -14.17
C LEU A 59 17.32 2.83 -14.31
N GLN A 60 17.14 3.43 -15.50
CA GLN A 60 17.39 4.83 -15.75
C GLN A 60 16.14 5.67 -15.44
N ALA A 61 16.36 6.92 -14.98
CA ALA A 61 15.28 7.87 -14.82
C ALA A 61 14.68 8.22 -16.18
N GLU A 62 13.37 7.98 -16.33
CA GLU A 62 12.62 8.37 -17.52
C GLU A 62 12.01 9.75 -17.36
N ARG A 63 11.57 10.05 -16.12
CA ARG A 63 10.88 11.32 -15.81
C ARG A 63 10.94 11.64 -14.32
N VAL A 64 10.91 12.92 -14.02
CA VAL A 64 10.65 13.46 -12.68
C VAL A 64 9.46 14.41 -12.80
N PHE A 65 8.52 14.32 -11.88
CA PHE A 65 7.36 15.19 -11.83
C PHE A 65 7.00 15.56 -10.38
N PRO A 66 6.32 16.70 -10.17
CA PRO A 66 5.97 17.14 -8.81
C PRO A 66 5.06 16.12 -8.12
N ALA A 67 5.34 15.85 -6.84
CA ALA A 67 4.47 15.12 -5.95
C ALA A 67 3.74 16.08 -4.99
N PRO A 68 2.51 15.78 -4.57
CA PRO A 68 1.80 16.60 -3.59
C PRO A 68 2.53 16.59 -2.24
N PRO A 69 2.31 17.63 -1.39
CA PRO A 69 2.90 17.67 -0.05
C PRO A 69 2.38 16.51 0.81
N ALA A 70 3.20 16.11 1.79
CA ALA A 70 2.87 15.03 2.73
C ALA A 70 2.24 13.79 2.06
N LEU A 71 2.91 13.28 1.03
CA LEU A 71 2.45 12.09 0.30
C LEU A 71 2.36 10.89 1.24
N ALA A 72 1.18 10.27 1.31
CA ALA A 72 0.92 9.10 2.14
C ALA A 72 1.02 7.78 1.35
N ALA A 73 0.63 7.80 0.08
CA ALA A 73 0.65 6.61 -0.77
C ALA A 73 0.80 6.96 -2.25
N ALA A 74 1.43 6.07 -3.00
CA ALA A 74 1.50 6.10 -4.45
C ALA A 74 1.07 4.75 -5.03
N CYS A 75 0.31 4.77 -6.11
CA CYS A 75 -0.18 3.55 -6.75
C CYS A 75 -0.27 3.73 -8.27
N PRO A 76 0.51 3.00 -9.07
CA PRO A 76 0.40 3.06 -10.53
C PRO A 76 -0.83 2.29 -11.04
N SER A 77 -1.44 2.80 -12.10
CA SER A 77 -2.50 2.07 -12.79
C SER A 77 -1.96 0.80 -13.48
N PRO A 78 -2.75 -0.28 -13.54
CA PRO A 78 -2.34 -1.51 -14.23
C PRO A 78 -2.06 -1.32 -15.73
N CYS A 79 -2.70 -0.33 -16.37
CA CYS A 79 -2.48 0.01 -17.77
C CYS A 79 -1.19 0.82 -18.01
N GLY A 80 -0.46 1.20 -16.95
CA GLY A 80 0.79 1.96 -17.05
C GLY A 80 0.66 3.42 -17.50
N LYS A 81 -0.59 3.97 -17.60
CA LYS A 81 -0.83 5.33 -18.08
C LYS A 81 -0.92 6.38 -16.96
N TYR A 82 -1.26 5.97 -15.74
CA TYR A 82 -1.53 6.88 -14.63
C TYR A 82 -0.80 6.47 -13.37
N LEU A 83 -0.47 7.47 -12.55
CA LEU A 83 -0.04 7.31 -11.16
C LEU A 83 -1.02 8.05 -10.25
N TYR A 84 -1.52 7.36 -9.23
CA TYR A 84 -2.35 7.94 -8.18
C TYR A 84 -1.48 8.30 -6.99
N LEU A 85 -1.62 9.52 -6.48
CA LEU A 85 -0.86 10.08 -5.37
C LEU A 85 -1.82 10.57 -4.30
N LEU A 86 -1.72 10.04 -3.08
CA LEU A 86 -2.53 10.44 -1.94
C LEU A 86 -1.75 11.41 -1.06
N SER A 87 -2.30 12.60 -0.83
CA SER A 87 -1.73 13.62 0.05
C SER A 87 -2.51 13.72 1.35
N THR A 88 -1.81 13.59 2.46
CA THR A 88 -2.39 13.80 3.80
C THR A 88 -2.64 15.29 4.07
N GLU A 89 -1.75 16.19 3.62
CA GLU A 89 -1.86 17.63 3.85
C GLU A 89 -2.90 18.29 2.95
N ALA A 90 -3.04 17.81 1.70
CA ALA A 90 -4.03 18.33 0.77
C ALA A 90 -5.41 17.67 0.91
N ASP A 91 -5.58 16.68 1.78
CA ASP A 91 -6.81 15.90 1.96
C ASP A 91 -7.36 15.33 0.63
N ALA A 92 -6.47 15.01 -0.29
CA ALA A 92 -6.83 14.70 -1.67
C ALA A 92 -6.03 13.55 -2.26
N VAL A 93 -6.64 12.88 -3.22
CA VAL A 93 -5.96 12.01 -4.18
C VAL A 93 -5.85 12.71 -5.53
N GLN A 94 -4.72 12.55 -6.18
CA GLN A 94 -4.40 13.12 -7.48
C GLN A 94 -4.09 12.00 -8.49
N THR A 95 -4.48 12.20 -9.75
CA THR A 95 -4.09 11.35 -10.87
C THR A 95 -3.14 12.11 -11.78
N VAL A 96 -1.94 11.57 -11.96
CA VAL A 96 -0.91 12.11 -12.84
C VAL A 96 -0.79 11.23 -14.09
N SER A 97 -0.73 11.85 -15.27
CA SER A 97 -0.43 11.15 -16.53
C SER A 97 1.05 10.75 -16.55
N LEU A 98 1.33 9.48 -16.76
CA LEU A 98 2.71 8.99 -16.92
C LEU A 98 3.29 9.28 -18.31
N GLU A 99 2.45 9.68 -19.24
CA GLU A 99 2.87 10.11 -20.59
C GLU A 99 3.34 11.57 -20.60
N THR A 100 2.55 12.48 -20.01
CA THR A 100 2.87 13.91 -20.01
C THR A 100 3.56 14.36 -18.73
N GLY A 101 3.34 13.71 -17.60
CA GLY A 101 3.78 14.11 -16.25
C GLY A 101 2.84 15.14 -15.60
N GLU A 102 1.70 15.43 -16.23
CA GLU A 102 0.77 16.45 -15.78
C GLU A 102 -0.32 15.89 -14.86
N LEU A 103 -0.82 16.74 -13.96
CA LEU A 103 -1.99 16.47 -13.16
C LEU A 103 -3.24 16.43 -14.04
N CYS A 104 -3.91 15.28 -14.07
CA CYS A 104 -5.14 15.10 -14.85
C CYS A 104 -6.41 15.33 -14.02
N TYR A 105 -6.45 14.76 -12.83
CA TYR A 105 -7.61 14.79 -11.94
C TYR A 105 -7.18 14.93 -10.49
N ALA A 106 -8.05 15.53 -9.68
CA ALA A 106 -7.93 15.56 -8.23
C ALA A 106 -9.31 15.41 -7.59
N ALA A 107 -9.39 14.74 -6.45
CA ALA A 107 -10.62 14.58 -5.68
C ALA A 107 -10.31 14.54 -4.18
N PRO A 108 -11.25 14.98 -3.33
CA PRO A 108 -11.17 14.79 -1.89
C PRO A 108 -11.07 13.30 -1.52
N ALA A 109 -10.24 12.98 -0.53
CA ALA A 109 -10.00 11.62 -0.05
C ALA A 109 -10.30 11.43 1.45
N GLY A 110 -11.13 12.30 2.03
CA GLY A 110 -11.37 12.41 3.47
C GLY A 110 -10.40 13.38 4.14
N VAL A 111 -10.46 13.50 5.46
CA VAL A 111 -9.55 14.35 6.23
C VAL A 111 -8.37 13.54 6.74
N PHE A 112 -7.16 14.03 6.51
CA PHE A 112 -5.91 13.36 6.89
C PHE A 112 -5.79 11.93 6.32
N PRO A 113 -6.02 11.73 5.00
CA PRO A 113 -6.06 10.38 4.43
C PRO A 113 -4.71 9.69 4.56
N ARG A 114 -4.73 8.41 4.99
CA ARG A 114 -3.53 7.63 5.28
C ARG A 114 -3.36 6.38 4.44
N SER A 115 -4.45 5.90 3.85
CA SER A 115 -4.44 4.65 3.10
C SER A 115 -5.12 4.82 1.76
N MET A 116 -4.47 4.30 0.73
CA MET A 116 -5.01 4.23 -0.62
C MET A 116 -4.72 2.86 -1.22
N LYS A 117 -5.73 2.23 -1.81
CA LYS A 117 -5.61 0.96 -2.51
C LYS A 117 -6.33 1.03 -3.85
N LEU A 118 -5.67 0.54 -4.88
CA LEU A 118 -6.28 0.37 -6.20
C LEU A 118 -6.80 -1.06 -6.32
N HIS A 119 -8.07 -1.21 -6.71
CA HIS A 119 -8.64 -2.52 -7.01
C HIS A 119 -7.87 -3.19 -8.15
N PRO A 120 -7.66 -4.51 -8.15
CA PRO A 120 -6.90 -5.23 -9.19
C PRO A 120 -7.41 -4.99 -10.62
N SER A 121 -8.72 -4.68 -10.80
CA SER A 121 -9.27 -4.27 -12.11
C SER A 121 -8.76 -2.93 -12.62
N GLY A 122 -8.10 -2.12 -11.79
CA GLY A 122 -7.66 -0.77 -12.11
C GLY A 122 -8.77 0.28 -12.25
N ARG A 123 -10.03 -0.07 -11.94
CA ARG A 123 -11.21 0.79 -12.13
C ARG A 123 -11.70 1.48 -10.87
N LEU A 124 -11.26 1.05 -9.71
CA LEU A 124 -11.71 1.57 -8.41
C LEU A 124 -10.53 1.89 -7.53
N LEU A 125 -10.59 3.02 -6.86
CA LEU A 125 -9.62 3.47 -5.88
C LEU A 125 -10.32 3.64 -4.54
N LEU A 126 -9.75 3.08 -3.47
CA LEU A 126 -10.27 3.17 -2.11
C LEU A 126 -9.33 4.02 -1.28
N CYS A 127 -9.84 5.06 -0.64
CA CYS A 127 -9.09 5.94 0.25
C CYS A 127 -9.73 5.93 1.64
N ALA A 128 -8.90 5.85 2.69
CA ALA A 128 -9.34 5.95 4.08
C ALA A 128 -8.88 7.28 4.69
N GLY A 129 -9.83 8.05 5.20
CA GLY A 129 -9.61 9.31 5.88
C GLY A 129 -9.23 9.08 7.35
N GLY A 130 -7.95 9.30 7.71
CA GLY A 130 -7.41 8.96 9.03
C GLY A 130 -8.01 9.74 10.21
N ALA A 131 -8.66 10.89 9.98
CA ALA A 131 -9.23 11.73 11.02
C ALA A 131 -10.78 11.76 11.00
N VAL A 132 -11.42 11.06 10.05
CA VAL A 132 -12.89 11.02 9.92
C VAL A 132 -13.39 9.59 9.79
N ASN A 133 -14.67 9.41 10.12
CA ASN A 133 -15.35 8.13 10.05
C ASN A 133 -15.81 7.81 8.63
N GLU A 134 -14.88 7.93 7.66
CA GLU A 134 -15.19 7.79 6.24
C GLU A 134 -14.10 7.01 5.50
N ALA A 135 -14.53 6.21 4.52
CA ALA A 135 -13.66 5.68 3.48
C ALA A 135 -14.35 5.89 2.13
N CYS A 136 -13.65 6.54 1.20
CA CYS A 136 -14.18 6.91 -0.10
C CYS A 136 -13.79 5.89 -1.16
N LEU A 137 -14.77 5.43 -1.93
CA LEU A 137 -14.57 4.62 -3.13
C LEU A 137 -14.76 5.50 -4.35
N LEU A 138 -13.71 5.62 -5.16
CA LEU A 138 -13.65 6.46 -6.34
C LEU A 138 -13.55 5.62 -7.61
N ASN A 139 -14.12 6.10 -8.71
CA ASN A 139 -13.87 5.52 -10.04
C ASN A 139 -12.54 6.03 -10.58
N ALA A 140 -11.69 5.12 -11.04
CA ALA A 140 -10.42 5.47 -11.67
C ALA A 140 -10.53 5.41 -13.21
N PRO A 141 -9.80 6.27 -13.97
CA PRO A 141 -8.82 7.24 -13.49
C PRO A 141 -9.41 8.62 -13.09
N GLY A 142 -10.67 8.91 -13.43
CA GLY A 142 -11.28 10.25 -13.33
C GLY A 142 -11.64 10.69 -11.90
N LEU A 143 -11.40 9.88 -10.89
CA LEU A 143 -11.60 10.16 -9.46
C LEU A 143 -13.03 10.60 -9.08
N THR A 144 -14.04 10.18 -9.83
CA THR A 144 -15.45 10.48 -9.49
C THR A 144 -15.89 9.64 -8.30
N LEU A 145 -16.53 10.25 -7.32
CA LEU A 145 -17.05 9.56 -6.13
C LEU A 145 -18.08 8.50 -6.54
N ARG A 146 -17.87 7.27 -6.11
CA ARG A 146 -18.79 6.16 -6.34
C ARG A 146 -19.59 5.79 -5.09
N HIS A 147 -18.92 5.77 -3.92
CA HIS A 147 -19.55 5.38 -2.68
C HIS A 147 -18.74 5.90 -1.49
N VAL A 148 -19.39 6.12 -0.35
CA VAL A 148 -18.74 6.41 0.93
C VAL A 148 -19.19 5.35 1.93
N PHE A 149 -18.23 4.74 2.61
CA PHE A 149 -18.45 3.85 3.75
C PHE A 149 -18.34 4.69 5.03
N TYR A 150 -19.27 4.49 5.96
CA TYR A 150 -19.30 5.18 7.24
C TYR A 150 -19.08 4.17 8.39
N PRO A 151 -17.84 3.88 8.77
CA PRO A 151 -17.54 3.18 10.02
C PRO A 151 -17.93 4.05 11.21
N LYS A 152 -18.04 3.46 12.41
CA LYS A 152 -18.39 4.19 13.63
C LYS A 152 -17.24 5.05 14.18
N SER A 153 -16.03 4.84 13.70
CA SER A 153 -14.79 5.44 14.23
C SER A 153 -13.86 5.82 13.08
N PRO A 154 -12.87 6.71 13.30
CA PRO A 154 -11.92 7.14 12.29
C PRO A 154 -11.22 5.96 11.61
N CYS A 155 -11.14 6.02 10.27
CA CYS A 155 -10.65 4.93 9.43
C CYS A 155 -9.19 5.17 9.02
N PHE A 156 -8.26 4.36 9.53
CA PHE A 156 -6.82 4.48 9.30
C PHE A 156 -6.31 3.64 8.12
N GLY A 157 -6.97 2.53 7.83
CA GLY A 157 -6.59 1.61 6.77
C GLY A 157 -7.80 1.09 6.02
N ALA A 158 -7.63 0.85 4.73
CA ALA A 158 -8.66 0.26 3.89
C ALA A 158 -8.03 -0.63 2.82
N ASP A 159 -8.66 -1.76 2.51
CA ASP A 159 -8.27 -2.63 1.42
C ASP A 159 -9.49 -3.37 0.84
N PHE A 160 -9.33 -3.88 -0.38
CA PHE A 160 -10.38 -4.64 -1.05
C PHE A 160 -10.38 -6.11 -0.64
N TRP A 161 -11.54 -6.69 -0.43
CA TRP A 161 -11.74 -8.12 -0.32
C TRP A 161 -12.84 -8.58 -1.29
N ARG A 162 -13.08 -9.90 -1.41
CA ARG A 162 -13.93 -10.49 -2.47
C ARG A 162 -15.29 -9.81 -2.67
N GLU A 163 -15.96 -9.41 -1.57
CA GLU A 163 -17.32 -8.88 -1.61
C GLU A 163 -17.44 -7.39 -1.32
N GLY A 164 -16.30 -6.70 -1.09
CA GLY A 164 -16.32 -5.28 -0.74
C GLY A 164 -14.99 -4.76 -0.22
N VAL A 165 -15.01 -4.16 0.96
CA VAL A 165 -13.84 -3.53 1.58
C VAL A 165 -13.67 -3.97 3.03
N VAL A 166 -12.42 -4.08 3.47
CA VAL A 166 -12.04 -4.18 4.89
C VAL A 166 -11.52 -2.81 5.32
N LEU A 167 -11.97 -2.35 6.47
CA LEU A 167 -11.58 -1.08 7.07
C LEU A 167 -10.96 -1.33 8.44
N LEU A 168 -9.90 -0.61 8.74
CA LEU A 168 -9.21 -0.62 10.02
C LEU A 168 -9.44 0.72 10.72
N CYS A 169 -10.15 0.71 11.84
CA CYS A 169 -10.65 1.91 12.49
C CYS A 169 -10.10 2.03 13.91
N ALA A 170 -9.80 3.27 14.36
CA ALA A 170 -9.43 3.57 15.72
C ALA A 170 -10.67 3.82 16.57
N VAL A 171 -10.84 3.07 17.64
CA VAL A 171 -11.95 3.23 18.59
C VAL A 171 -11.41 3.85 19.85
N GLU A 172 -11.91 5.04 20.20
CA GLU A 172 -11.58 5.72 21.43
C GLU A 172 -12.40 5.14 22.60
N GLY A 173 -11.79 5.05 23.78
CA GLY A 173 -12.35 4.52 25.01
C GLY A 173 -11.35 4.72 26.16
N GLU A 174 -11.52 4.04 27.30
CA GLU A 174 -10.52 4.03 28.38
C GLU A 174 -9.14 3.58 27.88
N ASN A 175 -9.13 2.64 26.92
CA ASN A 175 -7.95 2.24 26.17
C ASN A 175 -8.27 2.33 24.68
N LEU A 176 -7.30 2.81 23.89
CA LEU A 176 -7.40 2.85 22.45
C LEU A 176 -7.52 1.43 21.88
N GLN A 177 -8.46 1.22 20.98
CA GLN A 177 -8.73 -0.08 20.35
C GLN A 177 -8.77 0.04 18.82
N THR A 178 -8.53 -1.07 18.16
CA THR A 178 -8.64 -1.24 16.72
C THR A 178 -9.88 -2.06 16.38
N ALA A 179 -10.81 -1.49 15.63
CA ALA A 179 -11.94 -2.22 15.06
C ALA A 179 -11.65 -2.60 13.61
N VAL A 180 -11.92 -3.87 13.28
CA VAL A 180 -11.91 -4.38 11.90
C VAL A 180 -13.34 -4.42 11.39
N CYS A 181 -13.62 -3.67 10.34
CA CYS A 181 -14.97 -3.51 9.80
C CYS A 181 -15.05 -3.97 8.34
N LEU A 182 -16.18 -4.57 7.96
CA LEU A 182 -16.50 -4.89 6.57
C LEU A 182 -17.52 -3.90 6.01
N GLY A 183 -17.22 -3.40 4.81
CA GLY A 183 -18.14 -2.57 4.02
C GLY A 183 -18.51 -3.27 2.71
N ARG A 184 -19.74 -3.08 2.23
CA ARG A 184 -20.21 -3.56 0.92
C ARG A 184 -20.69 -2.39 0.08
N PRO A 185 -20.33 -2.28 -1.21
CA PRO A 185 -20.88 -1.26 -2.10
C PRO A 185 -22.40 -1.28 -2.10
N GLY A 186 -23.00 -0.09 -2.09
CA GLY A 186 -24.46 0.06 -1.96
C GLY A 186 -24.99 0.04 -0.52
N ARG A 187 -24.14 -0.24 0.47
CA ARG A 187 -24.47 -0.17 1.90
C ARG A 187 -23.50 0.79 2.59
N PRO A 188 -23.93 1.98 3.00
CA PRO A 188 -23.04 2.97 3.61
C PRO A 188 -22.54 2.56 5.00
N ARG A 189 -23.33 1.82 5.76
CA ARG A 189 -22.95 1.33 7.09
C ARG A 189 -22.09 0.09 7.00
N THR A 190 -21.04 0.07 7.80
CA THR A 190 -20.12 -1.06 7.94
C THR A 190 -20.51 -1.99 9.08
N ARG A 191 -20.03 -3.23 9.04
CA ARG A 191 -20.20 -4.21 10.10
C ARG A 191 -18.83 -4.51 10.75
N GLU A 192 -18.71 -4.25 12.05
CA GLU A 192 -17.56 -4.68 12.84
C GLU A 192 -17.53 -6.21 12.93
N ILE A 193 -16.37 -6.81 12.70
CA ILE A 193 -16.15 -8.26 12.75
C ILE A 193 -15.17 -8.65 13.84
N GLN A 194 -14.27 -7.74 14.24
CA GLN A 194 -13.30 -7.99 15.30
C GLN A 194 -12.90 -6.68 15.97
N ARG A 195 -12.50 -6.78 17.23
CA ARG A 195 -11.95 -5.69 18.03
C ARG A 195 -10.68 -6.15 18.71
N LEU A 196 -9.62 -5.37 18.58
CA LEU A 196 -8.28 -5.67 19.07
C LEU A 196 -7.77 -4.52 19.93
N PRO A 197 -6.91 -4.78 20.91
CA PRO A 197 -6.31 -3.71 21.71
C PRO A 197 -5.34 -2.87 20.89
N GLY A 198 -5.14 -1.62 21.33
CA GLY A 198 -4.18 -0.67 20.77
C GLY A 198 -4.64 0.03 19.48
N GLN A 199 -3.81 0.96 19.03
CA GLN A 199 -4.08 1.76 17.84
C GLN A 199 -3.85 0.97 16.55
N PRO A 200 -4.61 1.29 15.47
CA PRO A 200 -4.40 0.67 14.17
C PRO A 200 -3.08 1.12 13.52
N GLY A 201 -2.34 0.15 12.98
CA GLY A 201 -1.19 0.37 12.10
C GLY A 201 -1.57 0.18 10.64
N ALA A 202 -0.90 -0.76 9.95
CA ALA A 202 -1.14 -1.08 8.54
C ALA A 202 -2.19 -2.18 8.36
N LEU A 203 -2.80 -2.22 7.16
CA LEU A 203 -3.74 -3.25 6.72
C LEU A 203 -3.40 -3.71 5.30
N CYS A 204 -3.47 -5.02 5.07
CA CYS A 204 -3.39 -5.61 3.74
C CYS A 204 -4.25 -6.87 3.66
N VAL A 205 -5.16 -6.96 2.70
CA VAL A 205 -5.90 -8.18 2.40
C VAL A 205 -5.00 -9.15 1.63
N CYS A 206 -5.00 -10.42 2.02
CA CYS A 206 -4.24 -11.45 1.33
C CYS A 206 -4.80 -11.69 -0.08
N PRO A 207 -3.96 -12.11 -1.06
CA PRO A 207 -4.38 -12.27 -2.45
C PRO A 207 -5.51 -13.28 -2.67
N ASP A 208 -5.69 -14.25 -1.75
CA ASP A 208 -6.79 -15.19 -1.76
C ASP A 208 -8.16 -14.57 -1.40
N GLY A 209 -8.13 -13.34 -0.84
CA GLY A 209 -9.29 -12.62 -0.34
C GLY A 209 -9.98 -13.30 0.84
N GLY A 210 -9.38 -14.33 1.43
CA GLY A 210 -9.93 -15.10 2.57
C GLY A 210 -9.37 -14.67 3.91
N SER A 211 -8.35 -13.80 3.93
CA SER A 211 -7.73 -13.30 5.16
C SER A 211 -7.14 -11.90 4.99
N ALA A 212 -6.87 -11.24 6.09
CA ALA A 212 -6.20 -9.94 6.12
C ALA A 212 -5.06 -9.94 7.14
N LEU A 213 -3.97 -9.25 6.81
CA LEU A 213 -2.91 -8.88 7.74
C LEU A 213 -3.19 -7.49 8.27
N LEU A 214 -2.98 -7.30 9.54
CA LEU A 214 -3.03 -6.00 10.18
C LEU A 214 -2.00 -5.90 11.32
N SER A 215 -1.56 -4.70 11.61
CA SER A 215 -0.66 -4.45 12.75
C SER A 215 -1.31 -3.56 13.80
N THR A 216 -1.02 -3.87 15.06
CA THR A 216 -1.35 -3.10 16.26
C THR A 216 -0.11 -3.05 17.16
N PRO A 217 -0.12 -2.34 18.30
CA PRO A 217 0.95 -2.42 19.29
C PRO A 217 1.22 -3.85 19.82
N ASP A 218 0.23 -4.74 19.75
CA ASP A 218 0.34 -6.12 20.23
C ASP A 218 0.93 -7.08 19.18
N GLY A 219 1.26 -6.58 17.98
CA GLY A 219 1.92 -7.36 16.95
C GLY A 219 1.31 -7.28 15.56
N LEU A 220 1.87 -8.06 14.66
CA LEU A 220 1.34 -8.34 13.34
C LEU A 220 0.41 -9.55 13.42
N MET A 221 -0.82 -9.38 12.98
CA MET A 221 -1.88 -10.37 13.10
C MET A 221 -2.42 -10.76 11.74
N LYS A 222 -2.86 -12.01 11.61
CA LYS A 222 -3.64 -12.49 10.47
C LYS A 222 -5.03 -12.90 10.94
N LEU A 223 -6.05 -12.33 10.31
CA LEU A 223 -7.46 -12.64 10.58
C LEU A 223 -8.11 -13.30 9.37
N SER A 224 -8.98 -14.28 9.63
CA SER A 224 -9.87 -14.84 8.60
C SER A 224 -10.94 -13.83 8.18
N LEU A 225 -11.38 -13.89 6.92
CA LEU A 225 -12.48 -13.08 6.39
C LEU A 225 -13.58 -14.00 5.82
N PRO A 226 -14.85 -13.71 6.08
CA PRO A 226 -15.40 -12.53 6.77
C PRO A 226 -15.62 -12.69 8.29
N GLY A 227 -15.12 -13.76 8.90
CA GLY A 227 -15.40 -14.09 10.31
C GLY A 227 -14.69 -13.19 11.31
N GLY A 228 -13.44 -12.84 11.05
CA GLY A 228 -12.60 -12.04 11.94
C GLY A 228 -11.82 -12.90 12.95
N GLU A 229 -11.82 -14.24 12.82
CA GLU A 229 -11.06 -15.10 13.71
C GLU A 229 -9.56 -14.89 13.54
N LEU A 230 -8.84 -14.83 14.67
CA LEU A 230 -7.39 -14.71 14.70
C LEU A 230 -6.76 -16.04 14.29
N GLU A 231 -6.03 -16.05 13.18
CA GLU A 231 -5.29 -17.22 12.71
C GLU A 231 -3.92 -17.34 13.39
N TRP A 232 -3.20 -16.22 13.52
CA TRP A 232 -1.93 -16.11 14.23
C TRP A 232 -1.58 -14.67 14.60
N ASN A 233 -0.66 -14.49 15.56
CA ASN A 233 -0.09 -13.22 15.99
C ASN A 233 1.44 -13.35 16.12
N LEU A 234 2.17 -12.33 15.67
CA LEU A 234 3.62 -12.15 15.81
C LEU A 234 3.89 -10.87 16.63
N PRO A 235 4.04 -10.97 17.95
CA PRO A 235 4.21 -9.80 18.81
C PRO A 235 5.48 -8.98 18.52
N GLU A 236 6.53 -9.60 18.00
CA GLU A 236 7.81 -8.96 17.64
C GLU A 236 7.69 -7.99 16.44
N TRP A 237 6.55 -7.97 15.76
CA TRP A 237 6.27 -7.10 14.61
C TRP A 237 5.14 -6.11 14.93
N ALA A 238 5.25 -5.42 16.06
CA ALA A 238 4.28 -4.42 16.49
C ALA A 238 4.36 -3.14 15.65
N LEU A 239 3.20 -2.50 15.42
CA LEU A 239 3.08 -1.19 14.75
C LEU A 239 3.80 -1.08 13.39
N CYS A 240 3.78 -2.13 12.59
CA CYS A 240 4.28 -2.06 11.23
C CYS A 240 3.50 -1.02 10.42
N MET A 241 4.21 -0.16 9.69
CA MET A 241 3.62 0.95 8.93
C MET A 241 3.36 0.62 7.46
N GLY A 242 3.92 -0.47 6.94
CA GLY A 242 3.72 -0.91 5.57
C GLY A 242 3.50 -2.41 5.48
N LEU A 243 2.43 -2.79 4.79
CA LEU A 243 2.09 -4.19 4.51
C LEU A 243 1.72 -4.34 3.04
N CYS A 244 2.28 -5.32 2.37
CA CYS A 244 1.78 -5.77 1.08
C CYS A 244 1.94 -7.27 0.92
N CYS A 245 1.00 -7.90 0.21
CA CYS A 245 0.97 -9.34 -0.01
C CYS A 245 1.04 -9.69 -1.49
N GLN A 246 1.81 -10.74 -1.82
CA GLN A 246 1.85 -11.31 -3.15
C GLN A 246 2.09 -12.81 -3.07
N GLY A 247 1.23 -13.60 -3.70
CA GLY A 247 1.28 -15.06 -3.59
C GLY A 247 1.08 -15.50 -2.14
N GLY A 248 1.93 -16.38 -1.65
CA GLY A 248 1.93 -16.85 -0.25
C GLY A 248 2.85 -16.04 0.68
N MET A 249 3.31 -14.85 0.27
CA MET A 249 4.29 -14.05 0.98
C MET A 249 3.73 -12.66 1.34
N ALA A 250 4.23 -12.09 2.42
CA ALA A 250 4.00 -10.70 2.79
C ALA A 250 5.33 -9.95 2.96
N LEU A 251 5.33 -8.67 2.56
CA LEU A 251 6.36 -7.71 2.95
C LEU A 251 5.83 -6.89 4.12
N VAL A 252 6.64 -6.81 5.14
CA VAL A 252 6.38 -6.06 6.37
C VAL A 252 7.45 -4.99 6.49
N SER A 253 7.02 -3.74 6.50
CA SER A 253 7.88 -2.58 6.73
C SER A 253 7.65 -2.05 8.14
N ASP A 254 8.65 -2.25 9.00
CA ASP A 254 8.69 -1.75 10.37
C ASP A 254 9.52 -0.47 10.38
N ALA A 255 8.84 0.67 10.19
CA ALA A 255 9.51 1.96 10.13
C ALA A 255 10.12 2.40 11.46
N LEU A 256 9.62 1.90 12.60
CA LEU A 256 10.18 2.21 13.92
C LEU A 256 11.56 1.56 14.12
N CYS A 257 11.73 0.34 13.62
CA CYS A 257 13.00 -0.39 13.68
C CYS A 257 13.80 -0.30 12.38
N GLY A 258 13.29 0.39 11.36
CA GLY A 258 13.95 0.50 10.05
C GLY A 258 14.10 -0.82 9.31
N ARG A 259 13.24 -1.82 9.57
CA ARG A 259 13.35 -3.17 9.00
C ARG A 259 12.36 -3.42 7.88
N VAL A 260 12.83 -4.13 6.84
CA VAL A 260 11.96 -4.78 5.85
C VAL A 260 12.11 -6.29 5.97
N CYS A 261 11.00 -6.97 6.18
CA CYS A 261 10.96 -8.41 6.32
C CYS A 261 10.08 -9.05 5.25
N LEU A 262 10.52 -10.20 4.76
CA LEU A 262 9.74 -11.11 3.94
C LEU A 262 9.21 -12.24 4.83
N LEU A 263 7.91 -12.43 4.84
CA LEU A 263 7.20 -13.33 5.72
C LEU A 263 6.39 -14.35 4.92
N ASN A 264 6.49 -15.62 5.29
CA ASN A 264 5.67 -16.68 4.71
C ASN A 264 4.30 -16.70 5.41
N LEU A 265 3.21 -16.52 4.67
CA LEU A 265 1.85 -16.44 5.24
C LEU A 265 1.34 -17.74 5.87
N ARG A 266 1.92 -18.89 5.49
CA ARG A 266 1.58 -20.20 6.07
C ARG A 266 2.45 -20.57 7.27
N ARG A 267 3.69 -20.03 7.31
CA ARG A 267 4.69 -20.28 8.36
C ARG A 267 5.32 -18.95 8.77
N PRO A 268 4.58 -18.09 9.48
CA PRO A 268 4.98 -16.72 9.73
C PRO A 268 6.26 -16.61 10.59
N TRP A 269 6.59 -17.64 11.37
CA TRP A 269 7.85 -17.74 12.11
C TRP A 269 9.07 -17.97 11.19
N GLU A 270 8.88 -18.44 9.96
CA GLU A 270 9.92 -18.52 8.92
C GLU A 270 9.99 -17.18 8.18
N ASN A 271 10.49 -16.15 8.85
CA ASN A 271 10.64 -14.82 8.29
C ASN A 271 12.10 -14.53 7.94
N ARG A 272 12.32 -13.59 7.03
CA ARG A 272 13.64 -13.18 6.58
C ARG A 272 13.74 -11.66 6.54
N ILE A 273 14.63 -11.09 7.34
CA ILE A 273 14.97 -9.67 7.23
C ILE A 273 15.76 -9.48 5.93
N LEU A 274 15.25 -8.63 5.07
CA LEU A 274 15.83 -8.29 3.77
C LEU A 274 16.70 -7.04 3.86
N PHE A 275 16.33 -6.12 4.75
CA PHE A 275 16.96 -4.82 4.86
C PHE A 275 16.86 -4.30 6.30
N GLN A 276 17.89 -3.56 6.71
CA GLN A 276 17.94 -2.82 7.97
C GLN A 276 18.43 -1.40 7.68
N GLY A 277 17.65 -0.40 7.99
CA GLY A 277 17.93 1.03 7.76
C GLY A 277 17.26 1.91 8.81
N THR A 278 16.82 3.10 8.43
CA THR A 278 16.23 4.10 9.33
C THR A 278 14.71 4.19 9.18
N ASP A 279 14.22 4.34 7.94
CA ASP A 279 12.78 4.49 7.62
C ASP A 279 12.49 3.69 6.34
N ALA A 280 12.67 2.39 6.47
CA ALA A 280 12.61 1.51 5.31
C ALA A 280 11.19 1.12 4.94
N GLN A 281 10.86 1.22 3.64
CA GLN A 281 9.60 0.80 3.06
C GLN A 281 9.84 -0.10 1.86
N ALA A 282 8.89 -0.96 1.55
CA ALA A 282 9.04 -1.87 0.42
C ALA A 282 7.74 -2.18 -0.29
N CYS A 283 7.85 -2.53 -1.57
CA CYS A 283 6.76 -3.11 -2.34
C CYS A 283 7.25 -4.27 -3.23
N PHE A 284 6.36 -5.20 -3.52
CA PHE A 284 6.60 -6.22 -4.54
C PHE A 284 6.62 -5.60 -5.93
N LEU A 285 7.47 -6.12 -6.79
CA LEU A 285 7.38 -5.83 -8.21
C LEU A 285 6.40 -6.82 -8.86
N PRO A 286 5.46 -6.33 -9.71
CA PRO A 286 4.61 -7.21 -10.50
C PRO A 286 5.43 -8.21 -11.32
N GLU A 287 4.93 -9.43 -11.48
CA GLU A 287 5.62 -10.46 -12.27
C GLU A 287 5.75 -10.03 -13.74
N GLU A 288 6.91 -10.30 -14.33
CA GLU A 288 7.13 -10.16 -15.76
C GLU A 288 6.47 -11.38 -16.42
N HIS A 289 5.36 -11.19 -17.11
CA HIS A 289 4.90 -12.22 -18.03
C HIS A 289 5.95 -12.33 -19.16
N ASN A 290 6.70 -13.43 -19.17
CA ASN A 290 7.37 -13.86 -20.37
C ASN A 290 6.26 -14.13 -21.43
N SER A 291 5.92 -13.11 -22.21
CA SER A 291 5.27 -13.33 -23.49
C SER A 291 6.30 -14.10 -24.31
N SER A 292 6.25 -15.42 -24.29
CA SER A 292 6.88 -16.24 -25.31
C SER A 292 6.41 -15.67 -26.64
N PRO A 293 7.30 -15.32 -27.58
CA PRO A 293 6.87 -14.94 -28.91
C PRO A 293 6.07 -16.13 -29.42
N SER A 294 4.76 -15.95 -29.58
CA SER A 294 3.91 -16.89 -30.28
C SER A 294 4.56 -17.09 -31.64
N GLY A 295 5.09 -18.29 -31.85
CA GLY A 295 5.76 -18.65 -33.07
C GLY A 295 4.91 -18.24 -34.28
N ALA A 296 5.48 -17.36 -35.08
CA ALA A 296 5.09 -17.20 -36.45
C ALA A 296 5.43 -18.55 -37.13
N ASN A 297 4.44 -19.41 -37.25
CA ASN A 297 4.47 -20.48 -38.23
C ASN A 297 3.64 -20.02 -39.43
N SER A 298 4.40 -19.75 -40.48
CA SER A 298 4.10 -19.81 -41.91
C SER A 298 2.66 -20.03 -42.34
#